data_121c088307cee39c80eab00b0e49d965
#
_entry.id   121c088307cee39c80eab00b0e49d965
#
_cell.length_a   1.000
_cell.length_b   1.000
_cell.length_c   1.000
_cell.angle_alpha   90.00
_cell.angle_beta   90.00
_cell.angle_gamma   90.00
#
_symmetry.space_group_name_H-M   'P 1'
#
loop_
_entity.id
_entity.type
_entity.pdbx_description
1 polymer ?
#
loop_
_entity_poly.entity_id
_entity_poly.type
_entity_poly.pdbx_seq_one_letter_code
_entity_poly.pdbx_strand_id
1 'polypeptide(L)'
;MVHTDRMRNPRIRGLAGLLTSLLTCVALTSGCGGDDEVPEPTASTPAGFDLPAGVKLTAPGTTVKVGKKATFVYQLDDGVASAVTAKVTAIDRGAIEDFAFFSLDADSKASTPYYVKVTLTNDGPAGLGGAAPPFVVHDDQNSIAPPNTVTGTFKPCENRSLPKTLLPGKSAEVCMVFLLPKGRTLVSIDARSADDAARAVRWKP
;
A
#
# COMPACT_ATOMS: atom_id res chain seq x y z
N MET A 1 -4.80 40.11 28.89
CA MET A 1 -4.00 39.77 30.09
C MET A 1 -3.13 38.60 29.75
N VAL A 2 -1.86 38.86 29.61
CA VAL A 2 -0.82 37.90 29.18
C VAL A 2 -0.20 37.31 30.44
N HIS A 3 -0.08 36.02 30.56
CA HIS A 3 0.75 35.36 31.58
C HIS A 3 1.75 34.45 30.90
N THR A 4 2.96 34.92 30.81
CA THR A 4 4.18 34.18 30.47
C THR A 4 4.76 33.61 31.76
N ASP A 5 4.90 32.30 31.83
CA ASP A 5 5.66 31.65 32.91
C ASP A 5 6.92 30.99 32.34
N ARG A 6 8.04 31.57 32.75
CA ARG A 6 9.42 31.13 32.48
C ARG A 6 9.83 30.16 33.57
N MET A 7 10.09 28.91 33.27
CA MET A 7 10.78 28.03 34.23
C MET A 7 12.25 27.82 33.86
N ARG A 8 13.05 28.16 34.83
CA ARG A 8 14.51 28.15 34.85
C ARG A 8 15.09 26.74 34.94
N ASN A 9 16.15 26.54 34.21
CA ASN A 9 17.08 25.41 34.29
C ASN A 9 18.00 25.51 35.50
N PRO A 10 18.23 24.51 36.32
CA PRO A 10 19.35 24.45 37.23
C PRO A 10 20.53 23.66 36.66
N ARG A 11 21.68 24.33 36.57
CA ARG A 11 22.99 23.72 36.33
C ARG A 11 23.45 23.00 37.61
N ILE A 12 23.86 21.74 37.49
CA ILE A 12 24.63 21.07 38.55
C ILE A 12 26.05 20.85 38.01
N ARG A 13 27.00 21.41 38.73
CA ARG A 13 28.45 21.26 38.58
C ARG A 13 29.00 20.31 39.65
N GLY A 14 30.06 19.58 39.27
CA GLY A 14 31.03 18.98 40.20
C GLY A 14 30.82 17.46 40.36
N LEU A 15 31.81 16.59 40.36
CA LEU A 15 33.16 16.66 40.90
C LEU A 15 34.01 15.56 40.29
N ALA A 16 35.29 15.80 40.13
CA ALA A 16 36.33 14.85 39.70
C ALA A 16 36.58 13.76 40.75
N GLY A 17 36.92 12.55 40.30
CA GLY A 17 37.44 11.48 41.12
C GLY A 17 38.27 10.54 40.27
N LEU A 18 39.62 10.77 40.28
CA LEU A 18 40.63 9.81 39.80
C LEU A 18 40.67 8.60 40.74
N LEU A 19 40.62 7.40 40.20
CA LEU A 19 41.23 6.21 40.81
C LEU A 19 41.62 5.20 39.73
N THR A 20 42.94 5.12 39.52
CA THR A 20 43.69 4.12 38.78
C THR A 20 43.50 2.75 39.39
N SER A 21 43.11 1.75 38.61
CA SER A 21 43.37 0.35 38.94
C SER A 21 43.57 -0.46 37.65
N LEU A 22 44.83 -0.85 37.40
CA LEU A 22 45.25 -1.84 36.41
C LEU A 22 44.68 -3.19 36.80
N LEU A 23 43.91 -3.83 35.95
CA LEU A 23 43.73 -5.26 35.97
C LEU A 23 43.74 -5.79 34.55
N THR A 24 44.80 -6.47 34.20
CA THR A 24 44.96 -7.28 33.00
C THR A 24 43.95 -8.42 33.01
N CYS A 25 43.00 -8.47 32.12
CA CYS A 25 42.19 -9.64 31.83
C CYS A 25 42.36 -10.05 30.37
N VAL A 26 42.85 -11.25 30.21
CA VAL A 26 43.03 -12.01 28.97
C VAL A 26 41.71 -12.12 28.24
N ALA A 27 41.64 -11.58 27.04
CA ALA A 27 40.50 -11.71 26.15
C ALA A 27 40.53 -13.09 25.46
N LEU A 28 39.65 -13.97 25.87
CA LEU A 28 39.21 -15.11 25.05
C LEU A 28 38.12 -14.56 24.08
N THR A 29 38.54 -14.28 22.87
CA THR A 29 37.61 -13.97 21.77
C THR A 29 36.97 -15.27 21.30
N SER A 30 35.88 -15.67 21.93
CA SER A 30 34.89 -16.55 21.29
C SER A 30 34.07 -15.72 20.34
N GLY A 31 34.43 -15.78 19.06
CA GLY A 31 33.63 -15.22 17.99
C GLY A 31 32.33 -16.02 17.83
N CYS A 32 31.23 -15.55 18.43
CA CYS A 32 29.91 -15.87 17.93
C CYS A 32 29.61 -14.80 16.84
N GLY A 33 29.85 -15.17 15.61
CA GLY A 33 29.21 -14.52 14.49
C GLY A 33 27.72 -14.85 14.54
N GLY A 34 26.95 -14.05 15.27
CA GLY A 34 25.52 -13.99 15.09
C GLY A 34 25.30 -13.09 13.89
N ASP A 35 24.90 -13.66 12.77
CA ASP A 35 24.21 -12.90 11.73
C ASP A 35 22.95 -12.37 12.40
N ASP A 36 22.95 -11.09 12.77
CA ASP A 36 21.75 -10.36 13.14
C ASP A 36 20.92 -10.22 11.86
N GLU A 37 20.25 -11.29 11.49
CA GLU A 37 19.24 -11.30 10.45
C GLU A 37 18.11 -10.39 10.94
N VAL A 38 18.08 -9.15 10.43
CA VAL A 38 16.98 -8.22 10.68
C VAL A 38 15.72 -8.92 10.22
N PRO A 39 14.75 -9.19 11.11
CA PRO A 39 13.56 -9.94 10.72
C PRO A 39 12.86 -9.20 9.59
N GLU A 40 12.64 -9.89 8.47
CA GLU A 40 11.86 -9.35 7.37
C GLU A 40 10.48 -8.95 7.88
N PRO A 41 9.96 -7.79 7.44
CA PRO A 41 8.63 -7.34 7.86
C PRO A 41 7.58 -8.37 7.43
N THR A 42 6.91 -8.96 8.41
CA THR A 42 5.84 -9.92 8.18
C THR A 42 4.55 -9.20 7.83
N ALA A 43 3.85 -9.68 6.81
CA ALA A 43 2.54 -9.15 6.43
C ALA A 43 1.51 -9.41 7.54
N SER A 44 0.66 -8.42 7.80
CA SER A 44 -0.42 -8.54 8.78
C SER A 44 -1.57 -9.35 8.20
N THR A 45 -2.12 -10.24 9.03
CA THR A 45 -3.38 -10.92 8.76
C THR A 45 -4.42 -10.50 9.79
N PRO A 46 -5.68 -10.28 9.41
CA PRO A 46 -6.75 -10.00 10.37
C PRO A 46 -6.88 -11.12 11.40
N ALA A 47 -7.34 -10.79 12.61
CA ALA A 47 -7.60 -11.79 13.64
C ALA A 47 -8.60 -12.85 13.14
N GLY A 48 -8.24 -14.12 13.29
CA GLY A 48 -9.08 -15.23 12.84
C GLY A 48 -9.04 -15.53 11.33
N PHE A 49 -8.15 -14.85 10.58
CA PHE A 49 -7.91 -15.19 9.17
C PHE A 49 -6.72 -16.15 9.05
N ASP A 50 -7.00 -17.38 8.61
CA ASP A 50 -5.98 -18.38 8.31
C ASP A 50 -5.59 -18.32 6.84
N LEU A 51 -4.30 -18.13 6.58
CA LEU A 51 -3.79 -18.09 5.22
C LEU A 51 -3.86 -19.51 4.60
N PRO A 52 -4.44 -19.67 3.40
CA PRO A 52 -4.50 -20.98 2.75
C PRO A 52 -3.11 -21.58 2.52
N ALA A 53 -3.03 -22.92 2.62
CA ALA A 53 -1.78 -23.64 2.42
C ALA A 53 -1.14 -23.31 1.06
N GLY A 54 0.15 -22.99 1.07
CA GLY A 54 0.91 -22.66 -0.14
C GLY A 54 0.82 -21.19 -0.59
N VAL A 55 -0.09 -20.39 -0.03
CA VAL A 55 -0.16 -18.95 -0.31
C VAL A 55 0.92 -18.24 0.52
N LYS A 56 1.75 -17.43 -0.16
CA LYS A 56 2.79 -16.62 0.50
C LYS A 56 2.48 -15.14 0.25
N LEU A 57 2.37 -14.37 1.33
CA LEU A 57 2.18 -12.94 1.24
C LEU A 57 3.47 -12.25 0.81
N THR A 58 3.33 -11.20 0.01
CA THR A 58 4.43 -10.27 -0.29
C THR A 58 4.72 -9.44 0.95
N ALA A 59 6.00 -9.25 1.28
CA ALA A 59 6.40 -8.46 2.44
C ALA A 59 5.82 -7.03 2.36
N PRO A 60 5.29 -6.51 3.49
CA PRO A 60 4.73 -5.16 3.54
C PRO A 60 5.74 -4.08 3.14
N GLY A 61 5.27 -3.06 2.43
CA GLY A 61 6.12 -1.99 1.93
C GLY A 61 6.92 -2.34 0.66
N THR A 62 6.79 -3.58 0.15
CA THR A 62 7.45 -4.00 -1.08
C THR A 62 7.00 -3.15 -2.27
N THR A 63 7.97 -2.69 -3.05
CA THR A 63 7.72 -2.04 -4.34
C THR A 63 8.07 -3.01 -5.46
N VAL A 64 7.12 -3.23 -6.37
CA VAL A 64 7.28 -4.06 -7.56
C VAL A 64 7.04 -3.24 -8.83
N LYS A 65 7.56 -3.71 -9.95
CA LYS A 65 7.30 -3.09 -11.27
C LYS A 65 5.93 -3.52 -11.79
N VAL A 66 5.29 -2.69 -12.61
CA VAL A 66 4.15 -3.09 -13.44
C VAL A 66 4.47 -4.39 -14.18
N GLY A 67 3.51 -5.30 -14.23
CA GLY A 67 3.68 -6.65 -14.79
C GLY A 67 4.13 -7.71 -13.78
N LYS A 68 4.54 -7.36 -12.57
CA LYS A 68 4.87 -8.32 -11.50
C LYS A 68 3.66 -8.58 -10.60
N LYS A 69 3.60 -9.81 -10.07
CA LYS A 69 2.57 -10.22 -9.12
C LYS A 69 2.97 -9.85 -7.69
N ALA A 70 1.98 -9.56 -6.86
CA ALA A 70 2.14 -9.49 -5.42
C ALA A 70 0.87 -10.02 -4.75
N THR A 71 1.02 -10.64 -3.58
CA THR A 71 -0.06 -11.25 -2.82
C THR A 71 -0.20 -10.55 -1.47
N PHE A 72 -1.41 -10.18 -1.12
CA PHE A 72 -1.73 -9.49 0.13
C PHE A 72 -3.10 -9.93 0.65
N VAL A 73 -3.42 -9.62 1.91
CA VAL A 73 -4.76 -9.87 2.46
C VAL A 73 -5.64 -8.64 2.18
N TYR A 74 -6.76 -8.89 1.52
CA TYR A 74 -7.82 -7.90 1.32
C TYR A 74 -8.93 -8.14 2.33
N GLN A 75 -9.20 -7.15 3.16
CA GLN A 75 -10.28 -7.17 4.16
C GLN A 75 -11.43 -6.28 3.68
N LEU A 76 -12.62 -6.85 3.67
CA LEU A 76 -13.87 -6.17 3.38
C LEU A 76 -14.42 -5.49 4.65
N ASP A 77 -15.31 -4.52 4.48
CA ASP A 77 -15.86 -3.72 5.59
C ASP A 77 -16.67 -4.54 6.60
N ASP A 78 -17.18 -5.69 6.21
CA ASP A 78 -17.93 -6.64 7.05
C ASP A 78 -17.03 -7.61 7.85
N GLY A 79 -15.72 -7.40 7.83
CA GLY A 79 -14.75 -8.24 8.50
C GLY A 79 -14.38 -9.52 7.73
N VAL A 80 -14.98 -9.75 6.57
CA VAL A 80 -14.56 -10.83 5.67
C VAL A 80 -13.20 -10.51 5.07
N ALA A 81 -12.31 -11.48 5.06
CA ALA A 81 -10.98 -11.34 4.48
C ALA A 81 -10.68 -12.44 3.47
N SER A 82 -9.87 -12.13 2.47
CA SER A 82 -9.34 -13.11 1.54
C SER A 82 -7.92 -12.76 1.12
N ALA A 83 -7.10 -13.78 0.85
CA ALA A 83 -5.82 -13.55 0.19
C ALA A 83 -6.05 -13.27 -1.29
N VAL A 84 -5.40 -12.26 -1.83
CA VAL A 84 -5.49 -11.90 -3.24
C VAL A 84 -4.11 -11.76 -3.84
N THR A 85 -3.91 -12.36 -5.01
CA THR A 85 -2.76 -12.09 -5.86
C THR A 85 -3.16 -11.13 -6.95
N ALA A 86 -2.48 -9.99 -7.00
CA ALA A 86 -2.71 -8.97 -8.00
C ALA A 86 -1.50 -8.79 -8.92
N LYS A 87 -1.79 -8.42 -10.17
CA LYS A 87 -0.80 -8.00 -11.16
C LYS A 87 -1.34 -6.75 -11.85
N VAL A 88 -0.76 -5.59 -11.56
CA VAL A 88 -1.00 -4.40 -12.38
C VAL A 88 -0.38 -4.65 -13.75
N THR A 89 -1.21 -4.75 -14.78
CA THR A 89 -0.77 -5.11 -16.13
C THR A 89 -0.43 -3.89 -16.98
N ALA A 90 -1.12 -2.77 -16.74
CA ALA A 90 -0.86 -1.50 -17.40
C ALA A 90 -1.27 -0.31 -16.51
N ILE A 91 -0.57 0.79 -16.69
CA ILE A 91 -0.91 2.13 -16.20
C ILE A 91 -0.83 3.06 -17.41
N ASP A 92 -1.97 3.33 -18.00
CA ASP A 92 -2.08 4.13 -19.22
C ASP A 92 -2.52 5.56 -18.87
N ARG A 93 -1.79 6.56 -19.32
CA ARG A 93 -2.26 7.96 -19.24
C ARG A 93 -3.31 8.18 -20.30
N GLY A 94 -4.52 8.58 -19.88
CA GLY A 94 -5.62 8.91 -20.76
C GLY A 94 -5.65 10.38 -21.16
N ALA A 95 -6.68 10.73 -21.92
CA ALA A 95 -7.01 12.09 -22.29
C ALA A 95 -8.33 12.53 -21.65
N ILE A 96 -8.45 13.80 -21.25
CA ILE A 96 -9.69 14.28 -20.61
C ILE A 96 -10.86 14.31 -21.63
N GLU A 97 -10.55 14.34 -22.90
CA GLU A 97 -11.48 14.25 -24.03
C GLU A 97 -12.21 12.90 -24.07
N ASP A 98 -11.64 11.85 -23.49
CA ASP A 98 -12.29 10.54 -23.33
C ASP A 98 -13.61 10.65 -22.53
N PHE A 99 -13.74 11.71 -21.73
CA PHE A 99 -14.90 12.03 -20.91
C PHE A 99 -15.87 13.02 -21.54
N ALA A 100 -15.77 13.29 -22.86
CA ALA A 100 -16.59 14.30 -23.55
C ALA A 100 -18.11 14.10 -23.36
N PHE A 101 -18.56 12.86 -23.14
CA PHE A 101 -19.98 12.54 -22.91
C PHE A 101 -20.38 12.47 -21.43
N PHE A 102 -19.47 12.83 -20.52
CA PHE A 102 -19.70 12.82 -19.09
C PHE A 102 -19.80 14.24 -18.54
N SER A 103 -20.69 14.46 -17.59
CA SER A 103 -20.78 15.74 -16.88
C SER A 103 -19.71 15.81 -15.81
N LEU A 104 -18.59 16.44 -16.14
CA LEU A 104 -17.50 16.71 -15.20
C LEU A 104 -17.59 18.14 -14.65
N ASP A 105 -17.25 18.32 -13.38
CA ASP A 105 -17.00 19.63 -12.79
C ASP A 105 -15.69 20.26 -13.32
N ALA A 106 -15.39 21.48 -12.89
CA ALA A 106 -14.22 22.23 -13.37
C ALA A 106 -12.89 21.55 -13.01
N ASP A 107 -12.80 21.01 -11.80
CA ASP A 107 -11.57 20.36 -11.29
C ASP A 107 -11.32 19.03 -12.01
N SER A 108 -12.37 18.23 -12.20
CA SER A 108 -12.31 16.99 -12.98
C SER A 108 -11.92 17.23 -14.44
N LYS A 109 -12.43 18.31 -15.06
CA LYS A 109 -12.04 18.71 -16.42
C LYS A 109 -10.58 19.13 -16.54
N ALA A 110 -9.99 19.64 -15.46
CA ALA A 110 -8.57 20.02 -15.41
C ALA A 110 -7.64 18.85 -15.03
N SER A 111 -8.19 17.71 -14.67
CA SER A 111 -7.44 16.53 -14.21
C SER A 111 -6.73 15.80 -15.34
N THR A 112 -5.75 14.98 -14.98
CA THR A 112 -5.09 14.01 -15.86
C THR A 112 -5.67 12.63 -15.58
N PRO A 113 -6.36 11.99 -16.55
CA PRO A 113 -6.85 10.62 -16.38
C PRO A 113 -5.72 9.58 -16.43
N TYR A 114 -5.85 8.54 -15.62
CA TYR A 114 -5.06 7.31 -15.71
C TYR A 114 -6.00 6.10 -15.71
N TYR A 115 -5.70 5.13 -16.59
CA TYR A 115 -6.42 3.86 -16.68
C TYR A 115 -5.50 2.75 -16.22
N VAL A 116 -5.86 2.13 -15.10
CA VAL A 116 -5.05 1.11 -14.46
C VAL A 116 -5.72 -0.26 -14.64
N LYS A 117 -5.05 -1.14 -15.38
CA LYS A 117 -5.53 -2.50 -15.64
C LYS A 117 -4.87 -3.48 -14.67
N VAL A 118 -5.66 -4.32 -14.04
CA VAL A 118 -5.21 -5.28 -13.03
C VAL A 118 -5.86 -6.63 -13.28
N THR A 119 -5.06 -7.68 -13.28
CA THR A 119 -5.56 -9.04 -13.08
C THR A 119 -5.50 -9.34 -11.59
N LEU A 120 -6.62 -9.76 -11.00
CA LEU A 120 -6.74 -10.10 -9.59
C LEU A 120 -7.23 -11.54 -9.47
N THR A 121 -6.51 -12.36 -8.69
CA THR A 121 -6.87 -13.74 -8.35
C THR A 121 -7.26 -13.81 -6.89
N ASN A 122 -8.38 -14.45 -6.60
CA ASN A 122 -8.81 -14.73 -5.25
C ASN A 122 -8.18 -16.05 -4.78
N ASP A 123 -7.11 -15.97 -4.00
CA ASP A 123 -6.38 -17.14 -3.47
C ASP A 123 -6.85 -17.53 -2.06
N GLY A 124 -7.79 -16.78 -1.49
CA GLY A 124 -8.28 -17.00 -0.13
C GLY A 124 -9.64 -17.71 -0.12
N PRO A 125 -10.16 -17.99 1.09
CA PRO A 125 -11.38 -18.78 1.28
C PRO A 125 -12.66 -17.99 1.05
N ALA A 126 -12.64 -16.65 1.19
CA ALA A 126 -13.84 -15.83 1.06
C ALA A 126 -14.14 -15.45 -0.38
N GLY A 127 -15.41 -15.37 -0.74
CA GLY A 127 -15.84 -14.80 -2.02
C GLY A 127 -15.67 -13.28 -2.02
N LEU A 128 -15.13 -12.73 -3.11
CA LEU A 128 -14.91 -11.28 -3.29
C LEU A 128 -15.87 -10.68 -4.32
N GLY A 129 -16.97 -11.36 -4.62
CA GLY A 129 -17.93 -10.92 -5.63
C GLY A 129 -18.58 -9.58 -5.29
N GLY A 130 -18.53 -8.65 -6.25
CA GLY A 130 -19.11 -7.30 -6.10
C GLY A 130 -18.31 -6.34 -5.23
N ALA A 131 -17.22 -6.77 -4.60
CA ALA A 131 -16.35 -5.88 -3.83
C ALA A 131 -15.66 -4.84 -4.74
N ALA A 132 -15.31 -3.71 -4.18
CA ALA A 132 -14.49 -2.71 -4.87
C ALA A 132 -13.07 -3.29 -5.12
N PRO A 133 -12.41 -2.94 -6.24
CA PRO A 133 -11.01 -3.31 -6.41
C PRO A 133 -10.14 -2.69 -5.28
N PRO A 134 -9.26 -3.48 -4.62
CA PRO A 134 -8.53 -3.03 -3.44
C PRO A 134 -7.31 -2.19 -3.77
N PHE A 135 -7.46 -1.11 -4.53
CA PHE A 135 -6.34 -0.27 -4.96
C PHE A 135 -6.62 1.21 -4.77
N VAL A 136 -5.55 1.94 -4.53
CA VAL A 136 -5.53 3.40 -4.51
C VAL A 136 -4.37 3.90 -5.38
N VAL A 137 -4.48 5.11 -5.92
CA VAL A 137 -3.37 5.81 -6.55
C VAL A 137 -2.58 6.58 -5.52
N HIS A 138 -1.27 6.61 -5.67
CA HIS A 138 -0.35 7.47 -4.92
C HIS A 138 0.29 8.45 -5.91
N ASP A 139 0.21 9.74 -5.62
CA ASP A 139 0.73 10.81 -6.49
C ASP A 139 2.06 11.39 -5.99
N ASP A 140 2.66 12.27 -6.80
CA ASP A 140 3.94 12.93 -6.54
C ASP A 140 3.89 13.99 -5.41
N GLN A 141 2.72 14.27 -4.85
CA GLN A 141 2.55 15.12 -3.67
C GLN A 141 2.21 14.31 -2.41
N ASN A 142 2.48 13.00 -2.43
CA ASN A 142 2.22 12.08 -1.34
C ASN A 142 0.73 12.00 -0.94
N SER A 143 -0.18 12.24 -1.90
CA SER A 143 -1.61 12.03 -1.72
C SER A 143 -2.01 10.65 -2.22
N ILE A 144 -2.99 10.06 -1.57
CA ILE A 144 -3.61 8.80 -1.98
C ILE A 144 -5.10 9.02 -2.24
N ALA A 145 -5.62 8.40 -3.31
CA ALA A 145 -7.03 8.50 -3.67
C ALA A 145 -7.57 7.17 -4.20
N PRO A 146 -8.84 6.83 -3.90
CA PRO A 146 -9.50 5.67 -4.49
C PRO A 146 -9.80 5.90 -5.98
N PRO A 147 -10.14 4.84 -6.74
CA PRO A 147 -10.60 4.98 -8.10
C PRO A 147 -11.85 5.85 -8.19
N ASN A 148 -11.92 6.65 -9.25
CA ASN A 148 -13.13 7.43 -9.56
C ASN A 148 -14.25 6.52 -10.07
N THR A 149 -15.47 6.75 -9.60
CA THR A 149 -16.65 6.06 -10.09
C THR A 149 -17.08 6.69 -11.42
N VAL A 150 -17.10 5.87 -12.46
CA VAL A 150 -17.61 6.26 -13.79
C VAL A 150 -18.85 5.41 -14.08
N THR A 151 -20.01 6.04 -14.24
CA THR A 151 -21.27 5.36 -14.56
C THR A 151 -21.46 5.23 -16.07
N GLY A 152 -22.16 4.18 -16.50
CA GLY A 152 -22.42 3.93 -17.93
C GLY A 152 -21.24 3.27 -18.65
N THR A 153 -21.31 3.23 -19.98
CA THR A 153 -20.26 2.61 -20.82
C THR A 153 -19.08 3.57 -20.98
N PHE A 154 -17.90 3.09 -20.69
CA PHE A 154 -16.66 3.85 -20.85
C PHE A 154 -15.61 2.98 -21.54
N LYS A 155 -15.48 3.11 -22.85
CA LYS A 155 -14.64 2.26 -23.71
C LYS A 155 -13.15 2.22 -23.32
N PRO A 156 -12.52 3.34 -22.89
CA PRO A 156 -11.11 3.30 -22.52
C PRO A 156 -10.83 2.41 -21.31
N CYS A 157 -11.83 2.18 -20.46
CA CYS A 157 -11.69 1.42 -19.24
C CYS A 157 -12.99 0.67 -18.92
N GLU A 158 -13.15 -0.49 -19.51
CA GLU A 158 -14.27 -1.41 -19.27
C GLU A 158 -14.02 -2.23 -17.99
N ASN A 159 -15.02 -3.00 -17.52
CA ASN A 159 -14.91 -3.91 -16.36
C ASN A 159 -14.36 -3.22 -15.09
N ARG A 160 -15.00 -2.12 -14.66
CA ARG A 160 -14.52 -1.27 -13.55
C ARG A 160 -14.81 -1.80 -12.14
N SER A 161 -15.46 -2.94 -12.02
CA SER A 161 -15.77 -3.61 -10.75
C SER A 161 -15.42 -5.09 -10.82
N LEU A 162 -15.19 -5.69 -9.68
CA LEU A 162 -15.07 -7.14 -9.61
C LEU A 162 -16.41 -7.80 -10.02
N PRO A 163 -16.37 -8.97 -10.68
CA PRO A 163 -17.59 -9.68 -11.06
C PRO A 163 -18.38 -10.06 -9.80
N LYS A 164 -19.71 -10.20 -9.93
CA LYS A 164 -20.60 -10.54 -8.81
C LYS A 164 -20.22 -11.83 -8.08
N THR A 165 -19.47 -12.71 -8.72
CA THR A 165 -19.06 -14.01 -8.20
C THR A 165 -17.57 -14.24 -8.42
N LEU A 166 -16.70 -13.56 -7.67
CA LEU A 166 -15.28 -13.87 -7.64
C LEU A 166 -15.01 -14.88 -6.51
N LEU A 167 -15.22 -16.15 -6.81
CA LEU A 167 -15.03 -17.25 -5.87
C LEU A 167 -13.54 -17.57 -5.65
N PRO A 168 -13.20 -18.34 -4.59
CA PRO A 168 -11.85 -18.87 -4.38
C PRO A 168 -11.27 -19.54 -5.62
N GLY A 169 -10.01 -19.27 -5.92
CA GLY A 169 -9.29 -19.78 -7.08
C GLY A 169 -9.66 -19.13 -8.42
N LYS A 170 -10.57 -18.15 -8.45
CA LYS A 170 -10.97 -17.47 -9.70
C LYS A 170 -10.21 -16.16 -9.85
N SER A 171 -10.01 -15.79 -11.13
CA SER A 171 -9.38 -14.51 -11.50
C SER A 171 -10.35 -13.61 -12.23
N ALA A 172 -10.15 -12.31 -12.12
CA ALA A 172 -10.86 -11.29 -12.87
C ALA A 172 -9.88 -10.23 -13.38
N GLU A 173 -10.22 -9.64 -14.52
CA GLU A 173 -9.55 -8.43 -15.00
C GLU A 173 -10.44 -7.23 -14.71
N VAL A 174 -9.85 -6.22 -14.09
CA VAL A 174 -10.52 -4.95 -13.80
C VAL A 174 -9.70 -3.78 -14.32
N CYS A 175 -10.41 -2.75 -14.72
CA CYS A 175 -9.82 -1.48 -15.09
C CYS A 175 -10.33 -0.39 -14.16
N MET A 176 -9.43 0.40 -13.60
CA MET A 176 -9.75 1.49 -12.69
C MET A 176 -9.41 2.82 -13.33
N VAL A 177 -10.26 3.80 -13.09
CA VAL A 177 -10.08 5.19 -13.55
C VAL A 177 -9.62 6.04 -12.38
N PHE A 178 -8.54 6.78 -12.57
CA PHE A 178 -8.07 7.79 -11.61
C PHE A 178 -7.98 9.14 -12.32
N LEU A 179 -8.62 10.17 -11.77
CA LEU A 179 -8.50 11.55 -12.22
C LEU A 179 -7.57 12.29 -11.26
N LEU A 180 -6.31 12.44 -11.63
CA LEU A 180 -5.35 13.16 -10.82
C LEU A 180 -5.50 14.68 -11.05
N PRO A 181 -5.53 15.49 -9.99
CA PRO A 181 -5.60 16.94 -10.10
C PRO A 181 -4.51 17.50 -11.01
N LYS A 182 -4.79 18.65 -11.63
CA LYS A 182 -3.84 19.34 -12.52
C LYS A 182 -2.47 19.48 -11.87
N GLY A 183 -1.43 19.13 -12.62
CA GLY A 183 -0.03 19.24 -12.18
C GLY A 183 0.45 18.10 -11.29
N ARG A 184 -0.37 17.07 -11.05
CA ARG A 184 0.03 15.86 -10.32
C ARG A 184 0.30 14.70 -11.28
N THR A 185 1.23 13.85 -10.88
CA THR A 185 1.58 12.64 -11.63
C THR A 185 1.43 11.40 -10.76
N LEU A 186 1.06 10.29 -11.38
CA LEU A 186 0.97 9.00 -10.73
C LEU A 186 2.38 8.49 -10.41
N VAL A 187 2.62 8.14 -9.15
CA VAL A 187 3.87 7.55 -8.66
C VAL A 187 3.74 6.04 -8.51
N SER A 188 2.62 5.57 -7.96
CA SER A 188 2.36 4.13 -7.78
C SER A 188 0.87 3.83 -7.68
N ILE A 189 0.56 2.56 -7.87
CA ILE A 189 -0.72 1.97 -7.47
C ILE A 189 -0.45 1.12 -6.23
N ASP A 190 -1.13 1.43 -5.15
CA ASP A 190 -0.92 0.84 -3.85
C ASP A 190 -2.08 -0.10 -3.50
N ALA A 191 -1.75 -1.29 -2.95
CA ALA A 191 -2.78 -2.22 -2.49
C ALA A 191 -3.41 -1.74 -1.18
N ARG A 192 -4.74 -1.75 -1.10
CA ARG A 192 -5.47 -1.66 0.17
C ARG A 192 -5.48 -3.04 0.82
N SER A 193 -4.49 -3.29 1.66
CA SER A 193 -4.33 -4.53 2.41
C SER A 193 -4.79 -4.34 3.87
N ALA A 194 -4.72 -5.41 4.64
CA ALA A 194 -4.89 -5.37 6.10
C ALA A 194 -3.74 -4.64 6.81
N ASP A 195 -2.64 -4.39 6.09
CA ASP A 195 -1.51 -3.61 6.59
C ASP A 195 -1.79 -2.10 6.54
N ASP A 196 -1.05 -1.33 7.34
CA ASP A 196 -1.03 0.13 7.28
C ASP A 196 -0.72 0.61 5.84
N ALA A 197 -1.34 1.72 5.44
CA ALA A 197 -1.10 2.35 4.14
C ALA A 197 0.38 2.70 3.88
N ALA A 198 1.14 3.03 4.93
CA ALA A 198 2.58 3.25 4.85
C ALA A 198 3.36 1.99 4.45
N ARG A 199 2.80 0.81 4.74
CA ARG A 199 3.35 -0.51 4.47
C ARG A 199 2.67 -1.21 3.29
N ALA A 200 1.89 -0.49 2.48
CA ALA A 200 1.23 -1.05 1.31
C ALA A 200 2.23 -1.63 0.30
N VAL A 201 1.85 -2.71 -0.37
CA VAL A 201 2.55 -3.18 -1.57
C VAL A 201 2.24 -2.24 -2.72
N ARG A 202 3.26 -1.82 -3.48
CA ARG A 202 3.17 -0.79 -4.50
C ARG A 202 3.64 -1.27 -5.85
N TRP A 203 2.90 -0.93 -6.91
CA TRP A 203 3.33 -1.09 -8.31
C TRP A 203 3.74 0.25 -8.88
N LYS A 204 5.00 0.33 -9.32
CA LYS A 204 5.51 1.50 -10.03
C LYS A 204 5.58 1.25 -11.53
N PRO A 205 5.31 2.29 -12.36
CA PRO A 205 5.54 2.24 -13.81
C PRO A 205 6.92 1.78 -14.20
#